data_eeeaec7bedc9e3fd17b8fdbdc2133696
#
_entry.id   eeeaec7bedc9e3fd17b8fdbdc2133696
#
_cell.length_a   1.000
_cell.length_b   1.000
_cell.length_c   1.000
_cell.angle_alpha   90.00
_cell.angle_beta   90.00
_cell.angle_gamma   90.00
#
_symmetry.space_group_name_H-M   'P 1'
#
loop_
_entity.id
_entity.type
_entity.pdbx_description
1 polymer ?
#
loop_
_entity_poly.entity_id
_entity_poly.type
_entity_poly.pdbx_seq_one_letter_code
_entity_poly.pdbx_strand_id
1 'polypeptide(L)'
;MEKHKDEACDYYEIHEDSMEIINKTTPEETELEDLADLFKIFGDSTRIRILFVLFETEVCVCDLAKALNMTQSAISHQLRILKQNKLVKNRREGKSIFYSLADDHVRTIINQGREHIEEN
;
A
#
# COMPACT_ATOMS: atom_id res chain seq x y z
N MET A 1 20.24 -6.98 -7.38
CA MET A 1 20.52 -6.72 -8.77
C MET A 1 21.67 -5.76 -8.95
N GLU A 2 22.56 -6.10 -9.79
CA GLU A 2 23.73 -5.28 -9.91
C GLU A 2 23.69 -4.38 -11.13
N LYS A 3 24.44 -3.31 -11.06
CA LYS A 3 24.54 -2.38 -12.16
C LYS A 3 25.67 -2.75 -13.05
N HIS A 4 25.43 -2.65 -14.32
CA HIS A 4 26.43 -2.91 -15.33
C HIS A 4 26.81 -1.62 -16.00
N LYS A 5 28.07 -1.51 -16.41
CA LYS A 5 28.51 -0.31 -17.09
C LYS A 5 27.80 -0.08 -18.41
N ASP A 6 27.43 -1.17 -19.08
CA ASP A 6 26.74 -1.06 -20.35
C ASP A 6 25.30 -0.61 -20.20
N GLU A 7 24.79 -0.49 -18.95
CA GLU A 7 23.48 0.06 -18.72
C GLU A 7 23.47 1.57 -18.66
N ALA A 8 24.65 2.19 -18.61
CA ALA A 8 24.77 3.63 -18.58
C ALA A 8 25.12 4.16 -19.95
N CYS A 9 24.76 5.41 -20.21
CA CYS A 9 25.14 6.05 -21.46
C CYS A 9 26.64 6.33 -21.46
N ASP A 10 27.26 6.19 -22.63
CA ASP A 10 28.70 6.39 -22.77
C ASP A 10 29.08 7.85 -22.60
N TYR A 11 28.18 8.80 -22.88
CA TYR A 11 28.43 10.21 -22.69
C TYR A 11 27.21 10.84 -22.02
N TYR A 12 27.43 12.06 -21.52
CA TYR A 12 26.39 12.79 -20.84
C TYR A 12 25.59 13.60 -21.84
N GLU A 13 24.94 12.91 -22.73
CA GLU A 13 24.15 13.54 -23.76
C GLU A 13 22.69 13.56 -23.34
N ILE A 14 22.08 14.71 -23.37
CA ILE A 14 20.67 14.85 -23.01
C ILE A 14 19.84 14.63 -24.25
N HIS A 15 18.86 13.74 -24.14
CA HIS A 15 17.93 13.47 -25.25
C HIS A 15 16.70 14.33 -25.06
N GLU A 16 16.57 15.34 -25.92
CA GLU A 16 15.57 16.38 -25.71
C GLU A 16 14.15 15.87 -25.78
N ASP A 17 13.89 14.88 -26.64
CA ASP A 17 12.56 14.30 -26.73
C ASP A 17 12.17 13.64 -25.43
N SER A 18 13.08 12.90 -24.84
CA SER A 18 12.84 12.25 -23.55
C SER A 18 12.61 13.26 -22.46
N MET A 19 13.42 14.31 -22.43
CA MET A 19 13.28 15.34 -21.42
C MET A 19 11.94 16.07 -21.53
N GLU A 20 11.48 16.27 -22.74
CA GLU A 20 10.18 16.91 -22.94
C GLU A 20 9.06 16.06 -22.38
N ILE A 21 9.09 14.76 -22.64
CA ILE A 21 8.09 13.83 -22.12
C ILE A 21 8.14 13.80 -20.60
N ILE A 22 9.35 13.69 -20.03
CA ILE A 22 9.52 13.65 -18.58
C ILE A 22 8.92 14.90 -17.95
N ASN A 23 9.24 16.07 -18.49
CA ASN A 23 8.76 17.31 -17.91
C ASN A 23 7.24 17.43 -17.98
N LYS A 24 6.63 16.90 -19.02
CA LYS A 24 5.19 16.97 -19.17
C LYS A 24 4.44 15.97 -18.30
N THR A 25 5.05 14.82 -18.03
CA THR A 25 4.32 13.72 -17.39
C THR A 25 4.67 13.51 -15.93
N THR A 26 5.79 14.06 -15.45
CA THR A 26 6.20 13.88 -14.06
C THR A 26 5.31 14.72 -13.16
N PRO A 27 4.67 14.10 -12.15
CA PRO A 27 3.86 14.86 -11.20
C PRO A 27 4.72 15.77 -10.35
N GLU A 28 4.05 16.62 -9.58
CA GLU A 28 4.76 17.51 -8.68
C GLU A 28 5.40 16.74 -7.55
N GLU A 29 6.44 17.34 -6.97
CA GLU A 29 7.22 16.66 -5.94
C GLU A 29 6.37 16.23 -4.75
N THR A 30 5.43 17.09 -4.32
CA THR A 30 4.56 16.76 -3.19
C THR A 30 3.69 15.55 -3.49
N GLU A 31 3.20 15.45 -4.71
CA GLU A 31 2.40 14.30 -5.10
C GLU A 31 3.21 13.02 -5.08
N LEU A 32 4.46 13.08 -5.53
CA LEU A 32 5.35 11.91 -5.51
C LEU A 32 5.68 11.50 -4.10
N GLU A 33 5.87 12.46 -3.20
CA GLU A 33 6.13 12.16 -1.80
C GLU A 33 4.94 11.50 -1.14
N ASP A 34 3.74 12.00 -1.42
CA ASP A 34 2.52 11.40 -0.89
C ASP A 34 2.34 9.98 -1.38
N LEU A 35 2.63 9.75 -2.65
CA LEU A 35 2.54 8.41 -3.22
C LEU A 35 3.54 7.47 -2.56
N ALA A 36 4.76 7.93 -2.35
CA ALA A 36 5.78 7.12 -1.68
C ALA A 36 5.36 6.78 -0.26
N ASP A 37 4.77 7.75 0.46
CA ASP A 37 4.28 7.51 1.81
C ASP A 37 3.18 6.45 1.83
N LEU A 38 2.30 6.49 0.85
CA LEU A 38 1.26 5.48 0.73
C LEU A 38 1.86 4.09 0.59
N PHE A 39 2.85 3.93 -0.28
CA PHE A 39 3.47 2.63 -0.49
C PHE A 39 4.25 2.16 0.73
N LYS A 40 4.76 3.08 1.55
CA LYS A 40 5.37 2.68 2.80
C LYS A 40 4.37 2.01 3.74
N ILE A 41 3.14 2.51 3.76
CA ILE A 41 2.10 1.90 4.58
C ILE A 41 1.84 0.47 4.12
N PHE A 42 1.77 0.25 2.81
CA PHE A 42 1.60 -1.09 2.27
C PHE A 42 2.83 -1.97 2.50
N GLY A 43 3.98 -1.38 2.74
CA GLY A 43 5.24 -2.12 2.82
C GLY A 43 5.50 -2.83 4.12
N ASP A 44 4.48 -3.04 4.94
CA ASP A 44 4.60 -3.73 6.23
C ASP A 44 3.80 -5.02 6.19
N SER A 45 4.44 -6.14 6.56
CA SER A 45 3.79 -7.45 6.41
C SER A 45 2.55 -7.59 7.29
N THR A 46 2.57 -7.03 8.50
CA THR A 46 1.40 -7.11 9.36
C THR A 46 0.24 -6.35 8.77
N ARG A 47 0.49 -5.16 8.26
CA ARG A 47 -0.58 -4.37 7.64
C ARG A 47 -1.13 -5.04 6.39
N ILE A 48 -0.26 -5.65 5.59
CA ILE A 48 -0.73 -6.41 4.41
C ILE A 48 -1.64 -7.56 4.85
N ARG A 49 -1.28 -8.26 5.92
CA ARG A 49 -2.12 -9.37 6.40
C ARG A 49 -3.47 -8.88 6.87
N ILE A 50 -3.50 -7.76 7.58
CA ILE A 50 -4.77 -7.19 8.02
C ILE A 50 -5.64 -6.85 6.82
N LEU A 51 -5.07 -6.18 5.83
CA LEU A 51 -5.83 -5.79 4.65
C LEU A 51 -6.37 -7.01 3.92
N PHE A 52 -5.61 -8.10 3.87
CA PHE A 52 -6.04 -9.32 3.22
C PHE A 52 -7.21 -9.97 3.94
N VAL A 53 -7.21 -9.96 5.27
CA VAL A 53 -8.33 -10.50 6.03
C VAL A 53 -9.60 -9.74 5.71
N LEU A 54 -9.48 -8.45 5.39
CA LEU A 54 -10.63 -7.60 5.12
C LEU A 54 -11.09 -7.63 3.66
N PHE A 55 -10.48 -8.49 2.82
CA PHE A 55 -10.80 -8.51 1.39
C PHE A 55 -12.27 -8.82 1.09
N GLU A 56 -12.83 -9.81 1.78
CA GLU A 56 -14.12 -10.34 1.43
C GLU A 56 -15.23 -9.91 2.38
N THR A 57 -14.89 -9.46 3.58
CA THR A 57 -15.91 -9.15 4.57
C THR A 57 -15.36 -8.18 5.59
N GLU A 58 -16.26 -7.48 6.28
CA GLU A 58 -15.83 -6.71 7.43
C GLU A 58 -15.60 -7.64 8.61
N VAL A 59 -14.66 -7.26 9.48
CA VAL A 59 -14.22 -8.11 10.59
C VAL A 59 -14.03 -7.24 11.82
N CYS A 60 -14.41 -7.75 12.98
CA CYS A 60 -14.19 -7.02 14.22
C CYS A 60 -12.76 -7.17 14.71
N VAL A 61 -12.36 -6.26 15.58
CA VAL A 61 -10.98 -6.24 16.09
C VAL A 61 -10.63 -7.55 16.79
N CYS A 62 -11.58 -8.13 17.54
CA CYS A 62 -11.32 -9.40 18.24
C CYS A 62 -10.97 -10.51 17.24
N ASP A 63 -11.73 -10.60 16.17
CA ASP A 63 -11.52 -11.65 15.18
C ASP A 63 -10.24 -11.44 14.41
N LEU A 64 -9.90 -10.18 14.11
CA LEU A 64 -8.62 -9.88 13.48
C LEU A 64 -7.46 -10.31 14.35
N ALA A 65 -7.53 -9.98 15.64
CA ALA A 65 -6.47 -10.35 16.57
C ALA A 65 -6.30 -11.87 16.61
N LYS A 66 -7.42 -12.58 16.64
CA LYS A 66 -7.38 -14.05 16.68
C LYS A 66 -6.84 -14.61 15.38
N ALA A 67 -7.32 -14.11 14.26
CA ALA A 67 -6.90 -14.62 12.95
C ALA A 67 -5.41 -14.44 12.72
N LEU A 68 -4.84 -13.35 13.23
CA LEU A 68 -3.43 -13.05 13.02
C LEU A 68 -2.56 -13.42 14.21
N ASN A 69 -3.17 -14.01 15.24
CA ASN A 69 -2.45 -14.44 16.44
C ASN A 69 -1.68 -13.27 17.07
N MET A 70 -2.37 -12.17 17.24
CA MET A 70 -1.80 -10.95 17.82
C MET A 70 -2.73 -10.42 18.91
N THR A 71 -2.21 -9.55 19.75
CA THR A 71 -3.06 -8.92 20.76
C THR A 71 -4.00 -7.91 20.13
N GLN A 72 -5.14 -7.67 20.77
CA GLN A 72 -6.06 -6.65 20.28
C GLN A 72 -5.41 -5.27 20.28
N SER A 73 -4.56 -5.03 21.27
CA SER A 73 -3.84 -3.76 21.36
C SER A 73 -2.93 -3.54 20.15
N ALA A 74 -2.19 -4.57 19.74
CA ALA A 74 -1.31 -4.48 18.59
C ALA A 74 -2.10 -4.28 17.31
N ILE A 75 -3.21 -5.02 17.16
CA ILE A 75 -4.07 -4.88 15.98
C ILE A 75 -4.67 -3.48 15.95
N SER A 76 -5.17 -2.99 17.09
CA SER A 76 -5.77 -1.66 17.12
C SER A 76 -4.78 -0.57 16.72
N HIS A 77 -3.51 -0.74 17.13
CA HIS A 77 -2.48 0.21 16.75
C HIS A 77 -2.28 0.23 15.22
N GLN A 78 -2.22 -0.94 14.61
CA GLN A 78 -2.06 -1.04 13.16
C GLN A 78 -3.29 -0.52 12.42
N LEU A 79 -4.48 -0.82 12.93
CA LEU A 79 -5.71 -0.33 12.31
C LEU A 79 -5.80 1.19 12.36
N ARG A 80 -5.28 1.80 13.42
CA ARG A 80 -5.27 3.27 13.50
C ARG A 80 -4.41 3.85 12.39
N ILE A 81 -3.25 3.26 12.14
CA ILE A 81 -2.38 3.70 11.06
C ILE A 81 -3.09 3.57 9.71
N LEU A 82 -3.71 2.41 9.49
CA LEU A 82 -4.42 2.16 8.24
C LEU A 82 -5.58 3.13 8.04
N LYS A 83 -6.31 3.42 9.11
CA LYS A 83 -7.45 4.32 9.01
C LYS A 83 -6.99 5.75 8.76
N GLN A 84 -5.92 6.18 9.42
CA GLN A 84 -5.37 7.52 9.20
C GLN A 84 -4.95 7.72 7.75
N ASN A 85 -4.54 6.66 7.08
CA ASN A 85 -4.13 6.70 5.69
C ASN A 85 -5.25 6.31 4.74
N LYS A 86 -6.48 6.24 5.24
CA LYS A 86 -7.69 6.03 4.46
C LYS A 86 -7.71 4.71 3.70
N LEU A 87 -7.08 3.69 4.27
CA LEU A 87 -7.07 2.36 3.66
C LEU A 87 -8.14 1.46 4.25
N VAL A 88 -8.61 1.76 5.46
CA VAL A 88 -9.71 1.04 6.08
C VAL A 88 -10.71 2.04 6.65
N LYS A 89 -11.93 1.57 6.83
CA LYS A 89 -12.98 2.32 7.51
C LYS A 89 -13.57 1.41 8.58
N ASN A 90 -14.30 2.00 9.51
CA ASN A 90 -14.90 1.20 10.58
C ASN A 90 -16.31 1.67 10.87
N ARG A 91 -17.03 0.81 11.57
CA ARG A 91 -18.33 1.14 12.14
C ARG A 91 -18.45 0.45 13.48
N ARG A 92 -19.27 1.02 14.34
CA ARG A 92 -19.52 0.43 15.65
C ARG A 92 -20.89 -0.22 15.66
N GLU A 93 -20.93 -1.40 16.24
CA GLU A 93 -22.22 -2.06 16.50
C GLU A 93 -22.18 -2.59 17.91
N GLY A 94 -22.90 -1.93 18.81
CA GLY A 94 -22.84 -2.25 20.21
C GLY A 94 -21.44 -1.99 20.76
N LYS A 95 -20.84 -3.00 21.34
CA LYS A 95 -19.47 -2.89 21.89
C LYS A 95 -18.40 -3.28 20.88
N SER A 96 -18.80 -3.72 19.70
CA SER A 96 -17.86 -4.22 18.70
C SER A 96 -17.59 -3.15 17.65
N ILE A 97 -16.36 -3.10 17.20
CA ILE A 97 -15.96 -2.22 16.12
C ILE A 97 -15.54 -3.11 14.96
N PHE A 98 -16.21 -2.92 13.81
CA PHE A 98 -15.95 -3.70 12.60
C PHE A 98 -15.20 -2.86 11.61
N TYR A 99 -14.17 -3.46 11.00
CA TYR A 99 -13.35 -2.80 10.00
C TYR A 99 -13.56 -3.43 8.64
N SER A 100 -13.43 -2.62 7.60
CA SER A 100 -13.50 -3.07 6.21
C SER A 100 -12.56 -2.23 5.39
N LEU A 101 -12.28 -2.67 4.16
CA LEU A 101 -11.48 -1.88 3.25
C LEU A 101 -12.21 -0.58 2.92
N ALA A 102 -11.44 0.50 2.81
CA ALA A 102 -12.04 1.81 2.57
C ALA A 102 -12.76 1.88 1.23
N ASP A 103 -12.15 1.28 0.20
CA ASP A 103 -12.72 1.27 -1.14
C ASP A 103 -12.03 0.19 -1.97
N ASP A 104 -12.43 0.07 -3.23
CA ASP A 104 -11.88 -0.97 -4.11
C ASP A 104 -10.47 -0.69 -4.54
N HIS A 105 -9.99 0.55 -4.42
CA HIS A 105 -8.61 0.87 -4.78
C HIS A 105 -7.62 0.04 -3.97
N VAL A 106 -7.91 -0.15 -2.69
CA VAL A 106 -7.03 -0.91 -1.80
C VAL A 106 -6.86 -2.34 -2.31
N ARG A 107 -8.00 -2.96 -2.67
CA ARG A 107 -7.97 -4.32 -3.20
C ARG A 107 -7.20 -4.39 -4.51
N THR A 108 -7.42 -3.42 -5.39
CA THR A 108 -6.79 -3.39 -6.69
C THR A 108 -5.26 -3.26 -6.56
N ILE A 109 -4.80 -2.38 -5.67
CA ILE A 109 -3.36 -2.18 -5.49
C ILE A 109 -2.71 -3.48 -5.03
N ILE A 110 -3.31 -4.15 -4.05
CA ILE A 110 -2.74 -5.38 -3.52
C ILE A 110 -2.77 -6.49 -4.57
N ASN A 111 -3.87 -6.62 -5.30
CA ASN A 111 -3.99 -7.66 -6.32
C ASN A 111 -3.00 -7.44 -7.46
N GLN A 112 -2.77 -6.20 -7.86
CA GLN A 112 -1.78 -5.93 -8.89
C GLN A 112 -0.38 -6.31 -8.41
N GLY A 113 -0.07 -6.03 -7.15
CA GLY A 113 1.21 -6.45 -6.59
C GLY A 113 1.36 -7.95 -6.58
N ARG A 114 0.30 -8.66 -6.21
CA ARG A 114 0.32 -10.12 -6.20
C ARG A 114 0.55 -10.69 -7.60
N GLU A 115 -0.18 -10.17 -8.58
CA GLU A 115 -0.04 -10.64 -9.96
C GLU A 115 1.37 -10.43 -10.46
N HIS A 116 1.96 -9.30 -10.13
CA HIS A 116 3.33 -9.03 -10.55
C HIS A 116 4.31 -10.04 -9.97
N ILE A 117 4.15 -10.37 -8.70
CA ILE A 117 5.02 -11.34 -8.04
C ILE A 117 4.83 -12.72 -8.64
N GLU A 118 3.58 -13.10 -8.92
CA GLU A 118 3.26 -14.44 -9.41
C GLU A 118 3.68 -14.66 -10.85
N GLU A 119 3.89 -13.60 -11.62
CA GLU A 119 4.32 -13.72 -13.01
C GLU A 119 5.73 -14.25 -13.14
N ASN A 120 6.50 -14.24 -12.07
CA ASN A 120 7.86 -14.78 -12.11
C ASN A 120 7.88 -16.27 -11.75
#